data_36a6824d5a15cf400291515f7ac97bb8
#
_entry.id   36a6824d5a15cf400291515f7ac97bb8
#
_cell.length_a   1.000
_cell.length_b   1.000
_cell.length_c   1.000
_cell.angle_alpha   90.00
_cell.angle_beta   90.00
_cell.angle_gamma   90.00
#
_symmetry.space_group_name_H-M   'P 1'
#
loop_
_entity.id
_entity.type
_entity.pdbx_description
1 polymer ?
#
loop_
_entity_poly.entity_id
_entity_poly.type
_entity_poly.pdbx_seq_one_letter_code
_entity_poly.pdbx_strand_id
1 'polypeptide(L)'
;MKGLRVPLPLKRSRAISSPDRLSGAGTTGRCLFLLITILSLAILPLAAGTKINHRWVLTRQPIPKFNKILIFAVLENYLIRQEFEDEMEKLLPNSGVEGVKSHMVLPPRNELPESELKQWIKEGDCEGVLVIRPISARTETTEVVTSVVGHSYVPPAHYYSFYPYWNMAWNQIYTTTALKESTIVSAEFNLYNTKDEKLIWSGETDTEYSKDFRKLGREYARALVKQLKKDKVIGVK
;
A
#
# COMPACT_ATOMS: atom_id res chain seq x y z
N MET A 1 12.57 -11.78 -71.46
CA MET A 1 13.78 -11.45 -72.24
C MET A 1 14.91 -11.42 -71.24
N LYS A 2 15.74 -12.45 -71.31
CA LYS A 2 17.19 -12.47 -71.59
C LYS A 2 17.93 -11.56 -70.59
N GLY A 3 18.78 -12.00 -69.69
CA GLY A 3 19.82 -13.01 -69.73
C GLY A 3 21.14 -12.35 -69.37
N LEU A 4 21.93 -12.96 -68.69
CA LEU A 4 23.31 -13.49 -68.73
C LEU A 4 24.05 -13.14 -67.44
N ARG A 5 24.40 -14.08 -66.59
CA ARG A 5 25.57 -15.03 -66.43
C ARG A 5 26.96 -14.35 -66.51
N VAL A 6 27.65 -14.37 -65.29
CA VAL A 6 28.81 -15.22 -64.93
C VAL A 6 30.22 -14.74 -65.46
N PRO A 7 31.39 -15.04 -64.93
CA PRO A 7 31.83 -15.75 -63.68
C PRO A 7 33.07 -15.13 -62.97
N LEU A 8 33.49 -15.84 -61.91
CA LEU A 8 34.75 -15.81 -61.15
C LEU A 8 36.05 -15.90 -61.97
N PRO A 9 37.24 -15.58 -61.39
CA PRO A 9 38.01 -16.65 -60.86
C PRO A 9 38.85 -16.39 -59.57
N LEU A 10 39.14 -17.47 -58.91
CA LEU A 10 40.09 -17.76 -57.86
C LEU A 10 41.55 -17.29 -58.16
N LYS A 11 42.30 -16.89 -57.10
CA LYS A 11 43.70 -17.26 -57.00
C LYS A 11 44.18 -17.42 -55.55
N ARG A 12 44.78 -18.56 -55.33
CA ARG A 12 45.57 -19.03 -54.16
C ARG A 12 46.87 -18.29 -54.04
N SER A 13 47.38 -18.14 -52.80
CA SER A 13 48.69 -18.69 -52.39
C SER A 13 49.06 -18.28 -50.97
N ARG A 14 49.24 -19.30 -50.14
CA ARG A 14 50.42 -19.69 -49.32
C ARG A 14 50.93 -18.63 -48.35
N ALA A 15 50.73 -18.91 -47.06
CA ALA A 15 51.54 -19.67 -46.10
C ALA A 15 52.88 -18.99 -45.75
N ILE A 16 53.07 -18.78 -44.45
CA ILE A 16 54.24 -19.20 -43.66
C ILE A 16 54.28 -18.44 -42.34
N SER A 17 54.38 -19.20 -41.31
CA SER A 17 55.09 -19.18 -40.02
C SER A 17 54.51 -18.48 -38.81
N SER A 18 54.24 -19.32 -37.86
CA SER A 18 54.33 -19.05 -36.41
C SER A 18 55.84 -18.98 -36.01
N PRO A 19 56.23 -18.72 -34.78
CA PRO A 19 55.48 -18.42 -33.53
C PRO A 19 56.08 -17.22 -32.79
N ASP A 20 55.35 -16.68 -31.82
CA ASP A 20 56.00 -16.40 -30.54
C ASP A 20 54.99 -16.14 -29.43
N ARG A 21 55.28 -16.81 -28.35
CA ARG A 21 54.62 -16.72 -27.05
C ARG A 21 54.78 -15.31 -26.47
N LEU A 22 53.70 -14.75 -25.94
CA LEU A 22 53.79 -13.99 -24.70
C LEU A 22 52.54 -14.24 -23.87
N SER A 23 52.77 -14.96 -22.83
CA SER A 23 51.91 -15.15 -21.69
C SER A 23 51.74 -13.82 -20.96
N GLY A 24 50.52 -13.55 -20.46
CA GLY A 24 50.38 -12.61 -19.36
C GLY A 24 49.50 -11.43 -19.64
N ALA A 25 48.19 -11.63 -19.66
CA ALA A 25 47.25 -10.56 -19.27
C ALA A 25 45.85 -11.17 -19.12
N GLY A 26 45.40 -11.35 -17.94
CA GLY A 26 44.04 -11.80 -17.85
C GLY A 26 43.35 -11.84 -16.48
N THR A 27 44.08 -11.66 -15.40
CA THR A 27 43.45 -11.81 -14.08
C THR A 27 42.83 -10.52 -13.55
N THR A 28 43.35 -9.37 -13.95
CA THR A 28 42.87 -8.06 -13.49
C THR A 28 41.58 -7.62 -14.16
N GLY A 29 41.34 -7.94 -15.43
CA GLY A 29 40.11 -7.61 -16.14
C GLY A 29 38.88 -8.38 -15.66
N ARG A 30 39.04 -9.64 -15.25
CA ARG A 30 37.92 -10.45 -14.74
C ARG A 30 37.46 -10.03 -13.36
N CYS A 31 38.36 -9.56 -12.49
CA CYS A 31 38.01 -9.04 -11.19
C CYS A 31 37.29 -7.65 -11.29
N LEU A 32 37.70 -6.82 -12.26
CA LEU A 32 37.08 -5.53 -12.47
C LEU A 32 35.64 -5.66 -13.01
N PHE A 33 35.39 -6.60 -13.92
CA PHE A 33 34.04 -6.89 -14.42
C PHE A 33 33.13 -7.50 -13.34
N LEU A 34 33.64 -8.37 -12.47
CA LEU A 34 32.89 -8.91 -11.34
C LEU A 34 32.55 -7.82 -10.29
N LEU A 35 33.46 -6.89 -10.03
CA LEU A 35 33.19 -5.74 -9.12
C LEU A 35 32.14 -4.79 -9.67
N ILE A 36 32.13 -4.52 -10.98
CA ILE A 36 31.11 -3.66 -11.62
C ILE A 36 29.73 -4.32 -11.62
N THR A 37 29.66 -5.65 -11.82
CA THR A 37 28.37 -6.37 -11.75
C THR A 37 27.83 -6.48 -10.34
N ILE A 38 28.66 -6.54 -9.30
CA ILE A 38 28.23 -6.53 -7.91
C ILE A 38 27.75 -5.13 -7.48
N LEU A 39 28.38 -4.07 -7.97
CA LEU A 39 27.99 -2.68 -7.66
C LEU A 39 26.69 -2.28 -8.36
N SER A 40 26.37 -2.82 -9.53
CA SER A 40 25.11 -2.55 -10.23
C SER A 40 23.89 -3.24 -9.60
N LEU A 41 24.09 -4.25 -8.75
CA LEU A 41 23.00 -4.95 -8.05
C LEU A 41 22.55 -4.23 -6.75
N ALA A 42 23.28 -3.20 -6.32
CA ALA A 42 23.02 -2.51 -5.06
C ALA A 42 22.08 -1.28 -5.18
N ILE A 43 21.65 -0.92 -6.39
CA ILE A 43 20.67 0.16 -6.59
C ILE A 43 19.29 -0.47 -6.83
N LEU A 44 18.80 -1.22 -5.84
CA LEU A 44 17.37 -1.45 -5.74
C LEU A 44 16.76 -0.11 -5.35
N PRO A 45 15.85 0.47 -6.15
CA PRO A 45 15.11 1.64 -5.69
C PRO A 45 14.39 1.21 -4.41
N LEU A 46 14.76 1.85 -3.31
CA LEU A 46 14.00 1.76 -2.07
C LEU A 46 12.66 2.39 -2.39
N ALA A 47 11.72 1.60 -2.89
CA ALA A 47 10.36 2.06 -3.09
C ALA A 47 9.87 2.51 -1.72
N ALA A 48 9.77 3.81 -1.53
CA ALA A 48 9.18 4.42 -0.35
C ALA A 48 7.68 4.04 -0.37
N GLY A 49 7.39 2.82 0.06
CA GLY A 49 6.01 2.34 0.19
C GLY A 49 5.33 3.00 1.37
N THR A 50 4.04 3.18 1.26
CA THR A 50 3.19 3.63 2.37
C THR A 50 3.50 2.85 3.65
N LYS A 51 3.67 3.56 4.76
CA LYS A 51 4.02 2.99 6.06
C LYS A 51 3.09 3.56 7.14
N ILE A 52 2.63 2.71 8.04
CA ILE A 52 1.90 3.15 9.22
C ILE A 52 2.91 3.78 10.18
N ASN A 53 2.76 5.07 10.45
CA ASN A 53 3.69 5.87 11.26
C ASN A 53 3.30 5.84 12.74
N HIS A 54 2.01 5.96 13.01
CA HIS A 54 1.43 5.94 14.35
C HIS A 54 0.43 4.80 14.46
N ARG A 55 0.36 4.17 15.63
CA ARG A 55 -0.58 3.08 15.86
C ARG A 55 -0.93 2.94 17.33
N TRP A 56 -2.13 2.49 17.57
CA TRP A 56 -2.66 2.10 18.85
C TRP A 56 -3.37 0.74 18.73
N VAL A 57 -3.24 -0.09 19.75
CA VAL A 57 -3.89 -1.40 19.82
C VAL A 57 -4.54 -1.52 21.19
N LEU A 58 -5.77 -2.06 21.24
CA LEU A 58 -6.44 -2.35 22.51
C LEU A 58 -5.62 -3.37 23.31
N THR A 59 -5.13 -2.97 24.49
CA THR A 59 -4.26 -3.82 25.32
C THR A 59 -4.94 -4.37 26.58
N ARG A 60 -6.05 -3.74 27.00
CA ARG A 60 -6.73 -4.10 28.26
C ARG A 60 -7.64 -5.31 28.18
N GLN A 61 -7.93 -5.81 26.98
CA GLN A 61 -8.81 -6.95 26.74
C GLN A 61 -8.19 -7.80 25.62
N PRO A 62 -8.52 -9.11 25.54
CA PRO A 62 -8.14 -9.91 24.38
C PRO A 62 -8.73 -9.32 23.11
N ILE A 63 -7.93 -9.23 22.05
CA ILE A 63 -8.40 -8.81 20.74
C ILE A 63 -9.41 -9.87 20.24
N PRO A 64 -10.63 -9.47 19.84
CA PRO A 64 -11.60 -10.41 19.31
C PRO A 64 -11.08 -11.03 18.01
N LYS A 65 -11.45 -12.27 17.75
CA LYS A 65 -11.20 -12.90 16.47
C LYS A 65 -12.23 -12.39 15.46
N PHE A 66 -11.75 -11.92 14.32
CA PHE A 66 -12.60 -11.49 13.21
C PHE A 66 -12.61 -12.57 12.12
N ASN A 67 -13.79 -13.04 11.73
CA ASN A 67 -13.99 -13.89 10.56
C ASN A 67 -14.46 -13.06 9.35
N LYS A 68 -15.22 -11.97 9.59
CA LYS A 68 -15.76 -11.10 8.57
C LYS A 68 -15.66 -9.63 8.97
N ILE A 69 -15.09 -8.80 8.09
CA ILE A 69 -14.88 -7.37 8.31
C ILE A 69 -15.50 -6.57 7.17
N LEU A 70 -16.38 -5.60 7.49
CA LEU A 70 -16.82 -4.57 6.57
C LEU A 70 -15.67 -3.57 6.35
N ILE A 71 -15.29 -3.36 5.10
CA ILE A 71 -14.26 -2.42 4.69
C ILE A 71 -14.94 -1.15 4.22
N PHE A 72 -14.61 -0.04 4.84
CA PHE A 72 -15.27 1.23 4.60
C PHE A 72 -14.27 2.36 4.37
N ALA A 73 -14.20 2.88 3.13
CA ALA A 73 -13.37 4.02 2.82
C ALA A 73 -14.22 5.30 2.71
N VAL A 74 -14.03 6.22 3.66
CA VAL A 74 -14.66 7.56 3.69
C VAL A 74 -13.83 8.48 2.80
N LEU A 75 -14.03 8.34 1.49
CA LEU A 75 -13.27 9.05 0.45
C LEU A 75 -14.26 9.69 -0.54
N GLU A 76 -14.02 10.95 -0.89
CA GLU A 76 -14.79 11.63 -1.92
C GLU A 76 -14.57 11.00 -3.31
N ASN A 77 -13.34 10.62 -3.59
CA ASN A 77 -12.99 9.98 -4.85
C ASN A 77 -13.39 8.50 -4.84
N TYR A 78 -14.47 8.21 -5.56
CA TYR A 78 -15.04 6.86 -5.66
C TYR A 78 -14.04 5.82 -6.20
N LEU A 79 -13.16 6.19 -7.13
CA LEU A 79 -12.16 5.26 -7.69
C LEU A 79 -11.12 4.84 -6.65
N ILE A 80 -10.66 5.77 -5.79
CA ILE A 80 -9.74 5.43 -4.70
C ILE A 80 -10.44 4.53 -3.69
N ARG A 81 -11.69 4.84 -3.34
CA ARG A 81 -12.52 4.03 -2.45
C ARG A 81 -12.61 2.59 -2.97
N GLN A 82 -13.04 2.44 -4.22
CA GLN A 82 -13.19 1.15 -4.87
C GLN A 82 -11.87 0.36 -4.87
N GLU A 83 -10.79 0.95 -5.34
CA GLU A 83 -9.49 0.28 -5.43
C GLU A 83 -8.95 -0.15 -4.06
N PHE A 84 -9.14 0.67 -3.03
CA PHE A 84 -8.75 0.31 -1.67
C PHE A 84 -9.57 -0.86 -1.14
N GLU A 85 -10.90 -0.80 -1.24
CA GLU A 85 -11.79 -1.83 -0.74
C GLU A 85 -11.62 -3.16 -1.52
N ASP A 86 -11.42 -3.10 -2.84
CA ASP A 86 -11.13 -4.26 -3.70
C ASP A 86 -9.80 -4.92 -3.35
N GLU A 87 -8.76 -4.15 -3.09
CA GLU A 87 -7.46 -4.73 -2.70
C GLU A 87 -7.51 -5.32 -1.28
N MET A 88 -8.23 -4.69 -0.36
CA MET A 88 -8.45 -5.24 0.98
C MET A 88 -9.20 -6.57 0.93
N GLU A 89 -10.27 -6.68 0.13
CA GLU A 89 -11.02 -7.93 -0.09
C GLU A 89 -10.11 -9.06 -0.58
N LYS A 90 -9.14 -8.76 -1.46
CA LYS A 90 -8.17 -9.74 -1.98
C LYS A 90 -7.13 -10.16 -0.94
N LEU A 91 -6.74 -9.28 -0.04
CA LEU A 91 -5.62 -9.50 0.88
C LEU A 91 -6.05 -10.15 2.20
N LEU A 92 -7.25 -9.84 2.70
CA LEU A 92 -7.76 -10.32 3.99
C LEU A 92 -7.92 -11.85 4.07
N PRO A 93 -8.37 -12.58 3.03
CA PRO A 93 -8.48 -14.03 3.07
C PRO A 93 -7.18 -14.76 3.39
N ASN A 94 -6.03 -14.19 3.01
CA ASN A 94 -4.71 -14.70 3.38
C ASN A 94 -4.42 -14.62 4.90
N SER A 95 -5.34 -14.03 5.65
CA SER A 95 -5.29 -13.92 7.12
C SER A 95 -6.47 -14.64 7.78
N GLY A 96 -7.25 -15.40 7.01
CA GLY A 96 -8.45 -16.10 7.50
C GLY A 96 -9.62 -15.16 7.80
N VAL A 97 -9.68 -13.99 7.16
CA VAL A 97 -10.73 -12.98 7.34
C VAL A 97 -11.40 -12.70 6.00
N GLU A 98 -12.73 -12.78 5.95
CA GLU A 98 -13.52 -12.34 4.80
C GLU A 98 -13.65 -10.81 4.82
N GLY A 99 -13.34 -10.15 3.69
CA GLY A 99 -13.54 -8.71 3.50
C GLY A 99 -14.85 -8.43 2.75
N VAL A 100 -15.70 -7.57 3.29
CA VAL A 100 -16.92 -7.09 2.62
C VAL A 100 -16.74 -5.64 2.21
N LYS A 101 -16.90 -5.36 0.92
CA LYS A 101 -16.73 -4.02 0.36
C LYS A 101 -17.95 -3.16 0.58
N SER A 102 -17.78 -2.02 1.23
CA SER A 102 -18.91 -1.12 1.48
C SER A 102 -19.50 -0.52 0.20
N HIS A 103 -18.67 -0.24 -0.82
CA HIS A 103 -19.14 0.36 -2.07
C HIS A 103 -20.09 -0.54 -2.89
N MET A 104 -20.11 -1.85 -2.61
CA MET A 104 -21.03 -2.80 -3.25
C MET A 104 -22.38 -2.90 -2.56
N VAL A 105 -22.45 -2.50 -1.31
CA VAL A 105 -23.59 -2.80 -0.42
C VAL A 105 -24.20 -1.57 0.24
N LEU A 106 -23.48 -0.45 0.28
CA LEU A 106 -23.93 0.79 0.85
C LEU A 106 -24.04 1.90 -0.21
N PRO A 107 -24.98 2.82 -0.09
CA PRO A 107 -25.10 3.95 -1.01
C PRO A 107 -23.83 4.82 -0.99
N PRO A 108 -23.52 5.51 -2.11
CA PRO A 108 -22.25 6.22 -2.28
C PRO A 108 -22.07 7.46 -1.40
N ARG A 109 -23.09 7.91 -0.67
CA ARG A 109 -23.11 9.14 0.15
C ARG A 109 -23.58 8.91 1.57
N ASN A 110 -23.38 9.94 2.38
CA ASN A 110 -23.69 10.12 3.80
C ASN A 110 -25.16 9.90 4.21
N GLU A 111 -25.99 9.45 3.30
CA GLU A 111 -27.44 9.41 3.48
C GLU A 111 -27.91 8.13 4.16
N LEU A 112 -26.97 7.25 4.57
CA LEU A 112 -27.32 6.06 5.30
C LEU A 112 -27.55 6.40 6.78
N PRO A 113 -28.77 6.34 7.29
CA PRO A 113 -29.05 6.50 8.72
C PRO A 113 -28.29 5.48 9.55
N GLU A 114 -27.88 5.86 10.74
CA GLU A 114 -27.17 4.95 11.65
C GLU A 114 -27.96 3.64 11.90
N SER A 115 -29.28 3.74 11.99
CA SER A 115 -30.17 2.56 12.18
C SER A 115 -30.08 1.56 11.02
N GLU A 116 -30.02 2.07 9.78
CA GLU A 116 -29.89 1.22 8.59
C GLU A 116 -28.49 0.60 8.51
N LEU A 117 -27.46 1.36 8.83
CA LEU A 117 -26.08 0.83 8.89
C LEU A 117 -25.96 -0.28 9.96
N LYS A 118 -26.55 -0.06 11.14
CA LYS A 118 -26.61 -1.09 12.21
C LYS A 118 -27.28 -2.37 11.73
N GLN A 119 -28.43 -2.21 11.08
CA GLN A 119 -29.18 -3.35 10.55
C GLN A 119 -28.36 -4.08 9.50
N TRP A 120 -27.75 -3.36 8.57
CA TRP A 120 -26.95 -3.95 7.51
C TRP A 120 -25.72 -4.71 8.05
N ILE A 121 -24.98 -4.14 9.02
CA ILE A 121 -23.84 -4.80 9.67
C ILE A 121 -24.29 -6.10 10.36
N LYS A 122 -25.44 -6.07 11.02
CA LYS A 122 -26.01 -7.23 11.70
C LYS A 122 -26.45 -8.33 10.73
N GLU A 123 -27.17 -7.97 9.66
CA GLU A 123 -27.62 -8.90 8.62
C GLU A 123 -26.45 -9.50 7.82
N GLY A 124 -25.38 -8.73 7.64
CA GLY A 124 -24.17 -9.16 6.96
C GLY A 124 -23.21 -10.01 7.82
N ASP A 125 -23.55 -10.26 9.11
CA ASP A 125 -22.69 -10.96 10.08
C ASP A 125 -21.26 -10.39 10.14
N CYS A 126 -21.10 -9.08 9.95
CA CYS A 126 -19.81 -8.41 10.04
C CYS A 126 -19.41 -8.24 11.51
N GLU A 127 -18.34 -8.90 11.94
CA GLU A 127 -17.82 -8.84 13.31
C GLU A 127 -16.94 -7.61 13.55
N GLY A 128 -16.38 -7.05 12.47
CA GLY A 128 -15.58 -5.83 12.50
C GLY A 128 -15.96 -4.85 11.41
N VAL A 129 -15.68 -3.57 11.67
CA VAL A 129 -15.71 -2.50 10.66
C VAL A 129 -14.35 -1.82 10.61
N LEU A 130 -13.73 -1.85 9.45
CA LEU A 130 -12.48 -1.17 9.16
C LEU A 130 -12.78 0.10 8.38
N VAL A 131 -12.45 1.24 8.96
CA VAL A 131 -12.64 2.55 8.32
C VAL A 131 -11.31 3.16 7.94
N ILE A 132 -11.20 3.69 6.72
CA ILE A 132 -10.11 4.56 6.30
C ILE A 132 -10.65 5.95 5.98
N ARG A 133 -9.93 6.98 6.41
CA ARG A 133 -10.28 8.38 6.14
C ARG A 133 -9.02 9.24 6.00
N PRO A 134 -8.93 10.15 4.99
CA PRO A 134 -7.94 11.22 4.99
C PRO A 134 -8.23 12.19 6.14
N ILE A 135 -7.20 12.63 6.84
CA ILE A 135 -7.34 13.57 7.97
C ILE A 135 -6.65 14.91 7.73
N SER A 136 -5.67 14.93 6.85
CA SER A 136 -5.00 16.17 6.45
C SER A 136 -4.28 16.02 5.12
N ALA A 137 -3.98 17.16 4.50
CA ALA A 137 -3.11 17.26 3.34
C ALA A 137 -2.19 18.46 3.52
N ARG A 138 -0.87 18.26 3.36
CA ARG A 138 0.14 19.32 3.45
C ARG A 138 1.11 19.24 2.28
N THR A 139 1.54 20.39 1.76
CA THR A 139 2.61 20.44 0.77
C THR A 139 3.93 20.43 1.52
N GLU A 140 4.88 19.58 1.13
CA GLU A 140 6.24 19.64 1.67
C GLU A 140 6.90 20.96 1.26
N THR A 141 6.87 21.93 2.14
CA THR A 141 7.90 22.95 2.20
C THR A 141 9.01 22.33 3.03
N THR A 142 10.23 22.32 2.53
CA THR A 142 11.39 21.62 3.09
C THR A 142 11.73 22.15 4.50
N GLU A 143 10.94 21.77 5.50
CA GLU A 143 11.34 21.83 6.88
C GLU A 143 11.71 20.41 7.32
N VAL A 144 12.99 20.23 7.62
CA VAL A 144 13.52 19.02 8.24
C VAL A 144 12.83 18.86 9.59
N VAL A 145 11.74 18.12 9.61
CA VAL A 145 11.12 17.71 10.87
C VAL A 145 12.05 16.71 11.53
N THR A 146 12.81 17.20 12.48
CA THR A 146 13.58 16.39 13.39
C THR A 146 12.63 15.38 14.05
N SER A 147 12.89 14.11 13.87
CA SER A 147 12.14 12.97 14.39
C SER A 147 11.70 13.20 15.83
N VAL A 148 10.40 13.28 16.06
CA VAL A 148 9.83 13.28 17.40
C VAL A 148 9.99 11.88 17.98
N VAL A 149 10.90 11.78 18.93
CA VAL A 149 11.19 10.54 19.66
C VAL A 149 9.95 10.14 20.48
N GLY A 150 9.39 8.95 20.14
CA GLY A 150 8.80 8.09 21.15
C GLY A 150 7.57 8.54 21.94
N HIS A 151 6.64 9.30 21.38
CA HIS A 151 5.34 9.46 22.02
C HIS A 151 4.42 8.30 21.64
N SER A 152 3.86 7.64 22.66
CA SER A 152 2.82 6.61 22.48
C SER A 152 1.60 7.29 21.82
N TYR A 153 1.27 6.89 20.58
CA TYR A 153 0.06 7.37 19.94
C TYR A 153 -1.17 6.91 20.72
N VAL A 154 -2.03 7.87 21.08
CA VAL A 154 -3.32 7.62 21.73
C VAL A 154 -4.39 8.20 20.80
N PRO A 155 -5.33 7.37 20.32
CA PRO A 155 -6.42 7.87 19.49
C PRO A 155 -7.23 8.93 20.20
N PRO A 156 -7.74 9.96 19.50
CA PRO A 156 -8.65 10.93 20.06
C PRO A 156 -9.90 10.26 20.68
N ALA A 157 -10.46 10.88 21.72
CA ALA A 157 -11.55 10.28 22.48
C ALA A 157 -12.79 9.90 21.62
N HIS A 158 -13.07 10.67 20.56
CA HIS A 158 -14.17 10.39 19.65
C HIS A 158 -13.95 9.18 18.72
N TYR A 159 -12.75 8.58 18.72
CA TYR A 159 -12.48 7.34 17.97
C TYR A 159 -12.91 6.08 18.72
N TYR A 160 -13.13 6.15 20.04
CA TYR A 160 -13.37 4.95 20.84
C TYR A 160 -14.73 4.27 20.61
N SER A 161 -15.69 4.94 19.94
CA SER A 161 -16.97 4.34 19.58
C SER A 161 -17.27 4.55 18.09
N PHE A 162 -17.73 3.48 17.42
CA PHE A 162 -17.89 3.44 15.97
C PHE A 162 -18.91 4.46 15.44
N TYR A 163 -20.14 4.50 15.97
CA TYR A 163 -21.17 5.34 15.38
C TYR A 163 -20.97 6.86 15.58
N PRO A 164 -20.52 7.35 16.74
CA PRO A 164 -20.09 8.74 16.88
C PRO A 164 -18.95 9.10 15.91
N TYR A 165 -17.99 8.19 15.75
CA TYR A 165 -16.90 8.36 14.77
C TYR A 165 -17.44 8.40 13.34
N TRP A 166 -18.34 7.49 12.97
CA TRP A 166 -18.99 7.42 11.66
C TRP A 166 -19.64 8.75 11.28
N ASN A 167 -20.51 9.29 12.17
CA ASN A 167 -21.18 10.56 11.93
C ASN A 167 -20.18 11.73 11.74
N MET A 168 -19.13 11.78 12.55
CA MET A 168 -18.07 12.78 12.41
C MET A 168 -17.29 12.62 11.11
N ALA A 169 -16.90 11.41 10.75
CA ALA A 169 -16.05 11.12 9.60
C ALA A 169 -16.68 11.61 8.29
N TRP A 170 -17.97 11.41 8.13
CA TRP A 170 -18.70 11.89 6.96
C TRP A 170 -18.87 13.41 6.91
N ASN A 171 -18.99 14.06 8.05
CA ASN A 171 -19.10 15.53 8.11
C ASN A 171 -17.76 16.24 7.85
N GLN A 172 -16.65 15.51 7.84
CA GLN A 172 -15.29 16.04 7.68
C GLN A 172 -14.55 15.39 6.50
N ILE A 173 -15.22 15.20 5.37
CA ILE A 173 -14.56 14.69 4.17
C ILE A 173 -13.64 15.77 3.60
N TYR A 174 -12.37 15.44 3.44
CA TYR A 174 -11.41 16.32 2.78
C TYR A 174 -11.49 16.17 1.26
N THR A 175 -11.65 17.29 0.58
CA THR A 175 -11.67 17.36 -0.87
C THR A 175 -10.26 17.24 -1.42
N THR A 176 -10.02 16.25 -2.27
CA THR A 176 -8.70 15.99 -2.88
C THR A 176 -8.46 16.74 -4.20
N THR A 177 -9.39 17.56 -4.64
CA THR A 177 -9.38 18.23 -5.97
C THR A 177 -8.25 19.23 -6.20
N ALA A 178 -7.61 19.72 -5.14
CA ALA A 178 -6.53 20.71 -5.22
C ALA A 178 -5.13 20.14 -4.93
N LEU A 179 -4.97 18.83 -4.81
CA LEU A 179 -3.69 18.21 -4.42
C LEU A 179 -2.69 18.20 -5.57
N LYS A 180 -1.43 18.50 -5.27
CA LYS A 180 -0.27 18.46 -6.18
C LYS A 180 0.60 17.25 -5.86
N GLU A 181 1.49 16.88 -6.78
CA GLU A 181 2.39 15.73 -6.61
C GLU A 181 3.32 15.81 -5.39
N SER A 182 3.58 16.98 -4.85
CA SER A 182 4.38 17.16 -3.61
C SER A 182 3.53 17.26 -2.34
N THR A 183 2.26 16.85 -2.40
CA THR A 183 1.36 16.90 -1.24
C THR A 183 1.46 15.60 -0.46
N ILE A 184 1.72 15.72 0.84
CA ILE A 184 1.61 14.59 1.77
C ILE A 184 0.17 14.52 2.26
N VAL A 185 -0.45 13.36 2.09
CA VAL A 185 -1.78 13.05 2.61
C VAL A 185 -1.64 12.18 3.83
N SER A 186 -2.16 12.65 4.94
CA SER A 186 -2.28 11.84 6.16
C SER A 186 -3.64 11.14 6.14
N ALA A 187 -3.65 9.85 6.40
CA ALA A 187 -4.85 9.05 6.50
C ALA A 187 -4.86 8.26 7.80
N GLU A 188 -6.03 8.12 8.39
CA GLU A 188 -6.27 7.27 9.54
C GLU A 188 -6.97 5.99 9.13
N PHE A 189 -6.72 4.93 9.90
CA PHE A 189 -7.34 3.62 9.78
C PHE A 189 -7.84 3.21 11.15
N ASN A 190 -9.12 2.88 11.27
CA ASN A 190 -9.73 2.50 12.53
C ASN A 190 -10.49 1.19 12.35
N LEU A 191 -10.18 0.19 13.18
CA LEU A 191 -10.88 -1.08 13.22
C LEU A 191 -11.73 -1.16 14.50
N TYR A 192 -13.02 -1.38 14.32
CA TYR A 192 -14.00 -1.49 15.39
C TYR A 192 -14.54 -2.92 15.48
N ASN A 193 -14.85 -3.35 16.70
CA ASN A 193 -15.68 -4.52 16.96
C ASN A 193 -17.16 -4.11 16.90
N THR A 194 -17.95 -4.81 16.11
CA THR A 194 -19.38 -4.49 15.91
C THR A 194 -20.26 -4.86 17.09
N LYS A 195 -19.83 -5.82 17.92
CA LYS A 195 -20.59 -6.31 19.05
C LYS A 195 -20.73 -5.29 20.19
N ASP A 196 -19.67 -4.58 20.48
CA ASP A 196 -19.59 -3.56 21.55
C ASP A 196 -19.21 -2.18 21.06
N GLU A 197 -19.12 -2.01 19.73
CA GLU A 197 -18.84 -0.77 19.00
C GLU A 197 -17.48 -0.14 19.35
N LYS A 198 -16.59 -0.89 20.02
CA LYS A 198 -15.31 -0.37 20.51
C LYS A 198 -14.21 -0.40 19.48
N LEU A 199 -13.36 0.61 19.55
CA LEU A 199 -12.11 0.67 18.82
C LEU A 199 -11.16 -0.45 19.30
N ILE A 200 -10.68 -1.25 18.35
CA ILE A 200 -9.75 -2.36 18.59
C ILE A 200 -8.33 -1.98 18.17
N TRP A 201 -8.23 -1.28 17.06
CA TRP A 201 -6.96 -0.86 16.50
C TRP A 201 -7.12 0.47 15.76
N SER A 202 -6.12 1.34 15.88
CA SER A 202 -6.04 2.59 15.15
C SER A 202 -4.63 2.78 14.61
N GLY A 203 -4.52 3.38 13.43
CA GLY A 203 -3.23 3.71 12.82
C GLY A 203 -3.34 4.92 11.91
N GLU A 204 -2.20 5.60 11.73
CA GLU A 204 -2.07 6.74 10.84
C GLU A 204 -0.90 6.54 9.88
N THR A 205 -1.03 7.05 8.69
CA THR A 205 0.03 7.07 7.69
C THR A 205 0.12 8.43 7.03
N ASP A 206 1.34 8.79 6.66
CA ASP A 206 1.62 9.88 5.74
C ASP A 206 2.09 9.26 4.42
N THR A 207 1.48 9.67 3.33
CA THR A 207 1.80 9.16 2.00
C THR A 207 1.84 10.31 1.01
N GLU A 208 2.87 10.32 0.16
CA GLU A 208 2.92 11.27 -0.95
C GLU A 208 1.75 11.01 -1.92
N TYR A 209 1.02 12.07 -2.23
CA TYR A 209 -0.11 11.99 -3.15
C TYR A 209 0.33 11.56 -4.54
N SER A 210 -0.33 10.58 -5.08
CA SER A 210 -0.14 10.08 -6.45
C SER A 210 -1.41 10.27 -7.26
N LYS A 211 -1.27 10.72 -8.50
CA LYS A 211 -2.39 10.75 -9.46
C LYS A 211 -2.81 9.33 -9.90
N ASP A 212 -1.96 8.33 -9.70
CA ASP A 212 -2.33 6.93 -9.87
C ASP A 212 -3.09 6.44 -8.64
N PHE A 213 -4.40 6.65 -8.64
CA PHE A 213 -5.31 6.28 -7.57
C PHE A 213 -5.32 4.78 -7.29
N ARG A 214 -5.11 3.95 -8.32
CA ARG A 214 -5.03 2.50 -8.17
C ARG A 214 -3.80 2.09 -7.40
N LYS A 215 -2.67 2.72 -7.69
CA LYS A 215 -1.42 2.50 -6.95
C LYS A 215 -1.61 2.91 -5.49
N LEU A 216 -2.17 4.08 -5.24
CA LEU A 216 -2.38 4.60 -3.89
C LEU A 216 -3.28 3.68 -3.04
N GLY A 217 -4.43 3.26 -3.58
CA GLY A 217 -5.36 2.34 -2.91
C GLY A 217 -4.69 1.01 -2.55
N ARG A 218 -3.92 0.43 -3.49
CA ARG A 218 -3.18 -0.81 -3.25
C ARG A 218 -2.08 -0.65 -2.20
N GLU A 219 -1.36 0.45 -2.20
CA GLU A 219 -0.30 0.71 -1.22
C GLU A 219 -0.86 0.84 0.19
N TYR A 220 -1.96 1.57 0.35
CA TYR A 220 -2.68 1.67 1.62
C TYR A 220 -3.14 0.30 2.13
N ALA A 221 -3.82 -0.47 1.30
CA ALA A 221 -4.34 -1.79 1.67
C ALA A 221 -3.22 -2.74 2.11
N ARG A 222 -2.11 -2.79 1.36
CA ARG A 222 -0.94 -3.63 1.69
C ARG A 222 -0.27 -3.22 2.98
N ALA A 223 -0.05 -1.91 3.18
CA ALA A 223 0.56 -1.38 4.39
C ALA A 223 -0.29 -1.75 5.61
N LEU A 224 -1.61 -1.56 5.51
CA LEU A 224 -2.55 -1.84 6.57
C LEU A 224 -2.61 -3.33 6.92
N VAL A 225 -2.83 -4.22 5.95
CA VAL A 225 -2.88 -5.68 6.20
C VAL A 225 -1.58 -6.18 6.81
N LYS A 226 -0.44 -5.71 6.31
CA LYS A 226 0.88 -6.04 6.88
C LYS A 226 0.98 -5.62 8.35
N GLN A 227 0.49 -4.43 8.69
CA GLN A 227 0.56 -3.91 10.06
C GLN A 227 -0.42 -4.64 10.99
N LEU A 228 -1.67 -4.87 10.57
CA LEU A 228 -2.65 -5.63 11.35
C LEU A 228 -2.18 -7.05 11.68
N LYS A 229 -1.50 -7.72 10.74
CA LYS A 229 -0.84 -9.03 10.99
C LYS A 229 0.28 -8.91 12.01
N LYS A 230 1.14 -7.90 11.87
CA LYS A 230 2.27 -7.66 12.81
C LYS A 230 1.77 -7.41 14.22
N ASP A 231 0.65 -6.70 14.36
CA ASP A 231 0.02 -6.38 15.64
C ASP A 231 -0.88 -7.52 16.16
N LYS A 232 -0.94 -8.63 15.44
CA LYS A 232 -1.76 -9.82 15.78
C LYS A 232 -3.26 -9.51 15.91
N VAL A 233 -3.74 -8.53 15.15
CA VAL A 233 -5.17 -8.17 15.09
C VAL A 233 -5.92 -9.10 14.15
N ILE A 234 -5.24 -9.53 13.07
CA ILE A 234 -5.73 -10.54 12.13
C ILE A 234 -4.66 -11.61 11.89
N GLY A 235 -5.04 -12.77 11.34
CA GLY A 235 -4.11 -13.84 11.01
C GLY A 235 -3.58 -14.64 12.21
N VAL A 236 -4.21 -14.51 13.36
CA VAL A 236 -3.91 -15.32 14.56
C VAL A 236 -4.63 -16.67 14.40
N LYS A 237 -3.85 -17.75 14.32
CA LYS A 237 -4.37 -19.14 14.31
C LYS A 237 -4.67 -19.60 15.71
#